data_ed21a2a3f8f4117f22f25c64d0844714
#
_entry.id   ed21a2a3f8f4117f22f25c64d0844714
#
_cell.length_a   1.000
_cell.length_b   1.000
_cell.length_c   1.000
_cell.angle_alpha   90.00
_cell.angle_beta   90.00
_cell.angle_gamma   90.00
#
_symmetry.space_group_name_H-M   'P 1'
#
loop_
_entity.id
_entity.type
_entity.pdbx_description
1 polymer ?
#
loop_
_entity_poly.entity_id
_entity_poly.type
_entity_poly.pdbx_seq_one_letter_code
_entity_poly.pdbx_strand_id
1 'polypeptide(L)'
;MSRYSVIDVSKHNGVIDWDTTKKNVDGVIIRVGHGNDSTSQDDPQAIRNMEECERLGIPYGVYLYSYALNNAEAESEAAHALRMVEGYNPVLGVWFDMEDADSYKEKHNFNPYDNRQEITDFCKIFCDRVSEAGYKTGVYASKNYWDSVIYADQLSNYEVWLAHWSISEPSMDCLLWQYTSDGEVAGVPSSRVDMNYWYGELPEVDGGSDSDSNSGDCGGDEEDTEDVGYSYSVGDTVNYDTIYVSSTSEEALKPTYTTGTITRVVDGARNPYLIDDGAGWINDDCITGGGSDDSDDSEESSDCGGISVGDTVRFNGDTDYNGTAIKTWHNDSGYEVTQLDGDRAVLSFNGSVFAAVNVGDCELI
;
A
#
# COMPACT_ATOMS: atom_id res chain seq x y z
N MET A 1 -23.72 -22.01 6.85
CA MET A 1 -23.34 -20.59 6.97
C MET A 1 -23.11 -20.05 5.59
N SER A 2 -23.50 -18.81 5.33
CA SER A 2 -23.10 -18.14 4.08
C SER A 2 -21.58 -18.03 4.07
N ARG A 3 -20.95 -18.18 2.91
CA ARG A 3 -19.51 -17.97 2.72
C ARG A 3 -19.30 -17.07 1.52
N TYR A 4 -18.34 -16.18 1.63
CA TYR A 4 -18.01 -15.21 0.61
C TYR A 4 -16.64 -15.53 0.02
N SER A 5 -16.48 -15.29 -1.27
CA SER A 5 -15.23 -15.52 -2.00
C SER A 5 -14.30 -14.34 -1.77
N VAL A 6 -13.18 -14.57 -1.13
CA VAL A 6 -12.16 -13.56 -0.83
C VAL A 6 -10.83 -14.01 -1.43
N ILE A 7 -10.07 -13.10 -1.99
CA ILE A 7 -8.70 -13.36 -2.43
C ILE A 7 -7.71 -12.66 -1.50
N ASP A 8 -6.50 -13.19 -1.37
CA ASP A 8 -5.44 -12.40 -0.79
C ASP A 8 -4.35 -12.11 -1.85
N VAL A 9 -3.84 -10.88 -1.82
CA VAL A 9 -3.00 -10.34 -2.87
C VAL A 9 -1.82 -9.53 -2.34
N SER A 10 -0.76 -9.46 -3.15
CA SER A 10 0.44 -8.72 -2.88
C SER A 10 1.08 -8.23 -4.19
N LYS A 11 2.23 -7.58 -4.11
CA LYS A 11 3.03 -7.19 -5.30
C LYS A 11 3.29 -8.36 -6.26
N HIS A 12 3.27 -9.60 -5.77
CA HIS A 12 3.54 -10.80 -6.59
C HIS A 12 2.41 -11.12 -7.57
N ASN A 13 1.22 -10.55 -7.35
CA ASN A 13 0.08 -10.70 -8.26
C ASN A 13 0.09 -9.69 -9.41
N GLY A 14 1.07 -8.77 -9.43
CA GLY A 14 1.19 -7.72 -10.45
C GLY A 14 0.21 -6.58 -10.28
N VAL A 15 0.01 -5.79 -11.32
CA VAL A 15 -0.94 -4.67 -11.33
C VAL A 15 -2.32 -5.19 -11.67
N ILE A 16 -3.22 -5.20 -10.69
CA ILE A 16 -4.57 -5.79 -10.80
C ILE A 16 -5.51 -4.83 -11.52
N ASP A 17 -6.32 -5.37 -12.45
CA ASP A 17 -7.49 -4.70 -13.03
C ASP A 17 -8.68 -4.88 -12.07
N TRP A 18 -8.87 -3.90 -11.19
CA TRP A 18 -9.89 -3.96 -10.15
C TRP A 18 -11.31 -3.86 -10.68
N ASP A 19 -11.56 -3.15 -11.80
CA ASP A 19 -12.89 -3.07 -12.44
C ASP A 19 -13.36 -4.43 -12.95
N THR A 20 -12.40 -5.28 -13.37
CA THR A 20 -12.68 -6.66 -13.76
C THR A 20 -12.73 -7.57 -12.52
N THR A 21 -11.80 -7.42 -11.58
CA THR A 21 -11.69 -8.29 -10.39
C THR A 21 -12.91 -8.19 -9.48
N LYS A 22 -13.47 -6.99 -9.26
CA LYS A 22 -14.67 -6.75 -8.46
C LYS A 22 -15.85 -7.66 -8.83
N LYS A 23 -15.96 -8.06 -10.08
CA LYS A 23 -17.07 -8.90 -10.57
C LYS A 23 -16.93 -10.36 -10.18
N ASN A 24 -15.77 -10.75 -9.64
CA ASN A 24 -15.38 -12.13 -9.42
C ASN A 24 -15.05 -12.44 -7.94
N VAL A 25 -15.06 -11.42 -7.08
CA VAL A 25 -14.74 -11.56 -5.64
C VAL A 25 -15.74 -10.78 -4.79
N ASP A 26 -15.96 -11.24 -3.58
CA ASP A 26 -16.79 -10.56 -2.58
C ASP A 26 -15.95 -9.66 -1.66
N GLY A 27 -14.64 -9.91 -1.56
CA GLY A 27 -13.71 -9.16 -0.73
C GLY A 27 -12.25 -9.51 -1.02
N VAL A 28 -11.35 -8.78 -0.40
CA VAL A 28 -9.90 -8.88 -0.63
C VAL A 28 -9.13 -8.71 0.67
N ILE A 29 -8.01 -9.44 0.84
CA ILE A 29 -7.01 -9.16 1.88
C ILE A 29 -5.71 -8.75 1.18
N ILE A 30 -5.19 -7.56 1.49
CA ILE A 30 -4.09 -6.93 0.77
C ILE A 30 -2.84 -6.95 1.63
N ARG A 31 -1.71 -7.44 1.12
CA ARG A 31 -0.45 -7.33 1.83
C ARG A 31 -0.01 -5.87 1.90
N VAL A 32 0.20 -5.36 3.12
CA VAL A 32 0.74 -4.00 3.31
C VAL A 32 2.26 -3.98 3.38
N GLY A 33 2.89 -5.08 3.73
CA GLY A 33 4.35 -5.16 3.82
C GLY A 33 4.82 -6.42 4.54
N HIS A 34 6.05 -6.38 5.02
CA HIS A 34 6.67 -7.46 5.78
C HIS A 34 7.68 -6.90 6.78
N GLY A 35 7.82 -7.56 7.94
CA GLY A 35 8.82 -7.21 8.93
C GLY A 35 8.63 -5.83 9.57
N ASN A 36 9.71 -5.32 10.15
CA ASN A 36 9.74 -4.09 10.93
C ASN A 36 9.20 -2.87 10.18
N ASP A 37 8.77 -1.85 10.93
CA ASP A 37 8.28 -0.59 10.39
C ASP A 37 9.40 0.18 9.68
N SER A 38 9.40 0.04 8.36
CA SER A 38 10.33 0.69 7.45
C SER A 38 9.68 0.78 6.06
N THR A 39 9.71 1.95 5.46
CA THR A 39 9.14 2.18 4.12
C THR A 39 9.74 1.28 3.03
N SER A 40 10.98 0.82 3.21
CA SER A 40 11.62 -0.13 2.30
C SER A 40 11.02 -1.55 2.36
N GLN A 41 10.18 -1.83 3.36
CA GLN A 41 9.50 -3.11 3.56
C GLN A 41 8.00 -3.05 3.21
N ASP A 42 7.50 -1.88 2.82
CA ASP A 42 6.13 -1.72 2.34
C ASP A 42 5.91 -2.53 1.06
N ASP A 43 4.70 -3.05 0.89
CA ASP A 43 4.34 -3.65 -0.40
C ASP A 43 4.01 -2.54 -1.40
N PRO A 44 4.73 -2.43 -2.51
CA PRO A 44 4.58 -1.30 -3.45
C PRO A 44 3.23 -1.25 -4.17
N GLN A 45 2.39 -2.29 -4.04
CA GLN A 45 1.03 -2.29 -4.58
C GLN A 45 -0.03 -2.05 -3.51
N ALA A 46 0.35 -1.97 -2.21
CA ALA A 46 -0.59 -1.90 -1.10
C ALA A 46 -1.52 -0.69 -1.20
N ILE A 47 -0.95 0.50 -1.30
CA ILE A 47 -1.71 1.76 -1.34
C ILE A 47 -2.68 1.75 -2.52
N ARG A 48 -2.17 1.53 -3.74
CA ARG A 48 -3.00 1.45 -4.94
C ARG A 48 -4.14 0.43 -4.80
N ASN A 49 -3.85 -0.75 -4.23
CA ASN A 49 -4.88 -1.79 -4.08
C ASN A 49 -5.96 -1.39 -3.07
N MET A 50 -5.60 -0.74 -1.96
CA MET A 50 -6.56 -0.21 -0.98
C MET A 50 -7.43 0.90 -1.59
N GLU A 51 -6.83 1.86 -2.28
CA GLU A 51 -7.53 2.96 -2.96
C GLU A 51 -8.53 2.45 -4.02
N GLU A 52 -8.14 1.48 -4.83
CA GLU A 52 -9.02 0.88 -5.80
C GLU A 52 -10.17 0.11 -5.16
N CYS A 53 -9.92 -0.58 -4.03
CA CYS A 53 -10.99 -1.23 -3.27
C CYS A 53 -11.98 -0.21 -2.72
N GLU A 54 -11.51 0.91 -2.16
CA GLU A 54 -12.36 2.00 -1.67
C GLU A 54 -13.13 2.66 -2.83
N ARG A 55 -12.46 3.00 -3.93
CA ARG A 55 -13.12 3.55 -5.13
C ARG A 55 -14.26 2.69 -5.63
N LEU A 56 -14.07 1.38 -5.62
CA LEU A 56 -15.03 0.42 -6.15
C LEU A 56 -16.03 -0.10 -5.11
N GLY A 57 -15.87 0.24 -3.82
CA GLY A 57 -16.67 -0.33 -2.75
C GLY A 57 -16.47 -1.84 -2.60
N ILE A 58 -15.22 -2.32 -2.70
CA ILE A 58 -14.85 -3.71 -2.43
C ILE A 58 -14.48 -3.81 -0.96
N PRO A 59 -15.17 -4.60 -0.14
CA PRO A 59 -14.75 -4.84 1.25
C PRO A 59 -13.33 -5.42 1.27
N TYR A 60 -12.42 -4.80 2.03
CA TYR A 60 -11.07 -5.31 2.13
C TYR A 60 -10.55 -5.33 3.56
N GLY A 61 -9.56 -6.16 3.79
CA GLY A 61 -8.66 -6.17 4.93
C GLY A 61 -7.24 -6.10 4.46
N VAL A 62 -6.30 -6.08 5.40
CA VAL A 62 -4.87 -6.08 5.07
C VAL A 62 -4.12 -7.12 5.89
N TYR A 63 -2.92 -7.52 5.43
CA TYR A 63 -2.03 -8.36 6.21
C TYR A 63 -0.57 -7.91 6.16
N LEU A 64 0.16 -8.21 7.22
CA LEU A 64 1.60 -8.02 7.30
C LEU A 64 2.29 -9.38 7.49
N TYR A 65 3.25 -9.70 6.62
CA TYR A 65 4.08 -10.91 6.72
C TYR A 65 5.14 -10.75 7.80
N SER A 66 5.16 -11.65 8.78
CA SER A 66 6.02 -11.52 9.96
C SER A 66 7.44 -12.05 9.76
N TYR A 67 8.41 -11.21 10.05
CA TYR A 67 9.82 -11.56 10.22
C TYR A 67 10.30 -11.43 11.67
N ALA A 68 9.40 -11.22 12.62
CA ALA A 68 9.77 -11.04 14.03
C ALA A 68 10.54 -12.23 14.61
N LEU A 69 11.65 -11.92 15.30
CA LEU A 69 12.50 -12.83 16.04
C LEU A 69 12.50 -12.52 17.55
N ASN A 70 11.85 -11.43 17.94
CA ASN A 70 11.69 -11.00 19.31
C ASN A 70 10.48 -10.07 19.46
N ASN A 71 10.08 -9.79 20.71
CA ASN A 71 8.89 -8.99 21.01
C ASN A 71 9.00 -7.54 20.47
N ALA A 72 10.17 -6.92 20.46
CA ALA A 72 10.33 -5.57 19.96
C ALA A 72 10.12 -5.48 18.45
N GLU A 73 10.48 -6.53 17.71
CA GLU A 73 10.19 -6.64 16.29
C GLU A 73 8.70 -6.86 16.05
N ALA A 74 8.00 -7.68 16.84
CA ALA A 74 6.55 -7.85 16.75
C ALA A 74 5.80 -6.54 17.02
N GLU A 75 6.25 -5.73 17.98
CA GLU A 75 5.73 -4.37 18.22
C GLU A 75 5.95 -3.45 17.01
N SER A 76 7.13 -3.52 16.39
CA SER A 76 7.44 -2.75 15.19
C SER A 76 6.60 -3.19 13.99
N GLU A 77 6.32 -4.49 13.84
CA GLU A 77 5.46 -5.04 12.80
C GLU A 77 4.00 -4.56 12.97
N ALA A 78 3.52 -4.48 14.21
CA ALA A 78 2.20 -3.89 14.48
C ALA A 78 2.17 -2.40 14.12
N ALA A 79 3.21 -1.64 14.46
CA ALA A 79 3.32 -0.23 14.08
C ALA A 79 3.37 -0.07 12.55
N HIS A 80 4.08 -0.95 11.82
CA HIS A 80 4.12 -0.98 10.37
C HIS A 80 2.73 -1.14 9.77
N ALA A 81 1.98 -2.16 10.19
CA ALA A 81 0.63 -2.40 9.69
C ALA A 81 -0.31 -1.22 9.97
N LEU A 82 -0.24 -0.63 11.18
CA LEU A 82 -1.05 0.52 11.58
C LEU A 82 -0.71 1.79 10.77
N ARG A 83 0.57 2.04 10.51
CA ARG A 83 0.99 3.14 9.64
C ARG A 83 0.43 2.99 8.23
N MET A 84 0.48 1.78 7.67
CA MET A 84 0.02 1.52 6.32
C MET A 84 -1.50 1.67 6.15
N VAL A 85 -2.28 1.47 7.20
CA VAL A 85 -3.74 1.63 7.16
C VAL A 85 -4.22 2.99 7.68
N GLU A 86 -3.31 3.88 8.04
CA GLU A 86 -3.69 5.22 8.49
C GLU A 86 -4.49 5.94 7.40
N GLY A 87 -5.69 6.40 7.77
CA GLY A 87 -6.63 7.03 6.85
C GLY A 87 -7.31 6.10 5.83
N TYR A 88 -7.16 4.77 5.94
CA TYR A 88 -7.88 3.74 5.18
C TYR A 88 -8.85 2.97 6.07
N ASN A 89 -9.84 2.33 5.45
CA ASN A 89 -10.90 1.62 6.19
C ASN A 89 -10.90 0.11 5.86
N PRO A 90 -9.94 -0.68 6.37
CA PRO A 90 -9.87 -2.13 6.15
C PRO A 90 -10.95 -2.86 6.96
N VAL A 91 -12.21 -2.82 6.50
CA VAL A 91 -13.38 -3.37 7.21
C VAL A 91 -13.29 -4.88 7.47
N LEU A 92 -12.47 -5.62 6.70
CA LEU A 92 -12.21 -7.04 6.93
C LEU A 92 -11.05 -7.27 7.92
N GLY A 93 -10.47 -6.20 8.47
CA GLY A 93 -9.48 -6.27 9.55
C GLY A 93 -8.03 -6.18 9.09
N VAL A 94 -7.14 -6.17 10.09
CA VAL A 94 -5.68 -6.13 9.94
C VAL A 94 -5.11 -7.43 10.51
N TRP A 95 -4.46 -8.23 9.66
CA TRP A 95 -4.10 -9.60 9.94
C TRP A 95 -2.59 -9.77 10.09
N PHE A 96 -2.20 -10.64 11.01
CA PHE A 96 -0.80 -11.02 11.21
C PHE A 96 -0.52 -12.35 10.51
N ASP A 97 0.34 -12.33 9.50
CA ASP A 97 0.72 -13.52 8.74
C ASP A 97 1.94 -14.17 9.40
N MET A 98 1.66 -15.22 10.20
CA MET A 98 2.65 -15.94 10.97
C MET A 98 3.02 -17.26 10.32
N GLU A 99 4.06 -17.21 9.53
CA GLU A 99 4.66 -18.37 8.88
C GLU A 99 6.19 -18.23 8.76
N ASP A 100 6.84 -19.17 8.12
CA ASP A 100 8.27 -19.13 7.78
C ASP A 100 8.50 -19.81 6.40
N ALA A 101 7.66 -19.46 5.42
CA ALA A 101 7.68 -20.09 4.10
C ALA A 101 8.98 -19.87 3.34
N ASP A 102 9.68 -18.76 3.59
CA ASP A 102 10.98 -18.43 3.02
C ASP A 102 12.17 -18.84 3.92
N SER A 103 11.88 -19.50 5.05
CA SER A 103 12.87 -19.92 6.06
C SER A 103 13.66 -18.75 6.64
N TYR A 104 13.06 -17.56 6.76
CA TYR A 104 13.74 -16.40 7.34
C TYR A 104 14.10 -16.63 8.81
N LYS A 105 13.13 -17.08 9.62
CA LYS A 105 13.32 -17.36 11.05
C LYS A 105 14.37 -18.45 11.26
N GLU A 106 14.28 -19.53 10.48
CA GLU A 106 15.26 -20.63 10.55
C GLU A 106 16.68 -20.17 10.18
N LYS A 107 16.85 -19.37 9.13
CA LYS A 107 18.14 -18.78 8.71
C LYS A 107 18.77 -17.87 9.76
N HIS A 108 17.96 -17.30 10.64
CA HIS A 108 18.40 -16.47 11.77
C HIS A 108 18.52 -17.26 13.07
N ASN A 109 18.59 -18.59 13.02
CA ASN A 109 18.69 -19.50 14.14
C ASN A 109 17.51 -19.44 15.11
N PHE A 110 16.32 -19.09 14.60
CA PHE A 110 15.07 -19.08 15.33
C PHE A 110 14.17 -20.17 14.77
N ASN A 111 14.12 -21.34 15.42
CA ASN A 111 13.25 -22.43 15.01
C ASN A 111 11.85 -22.21 15.62
N PRO A 112 10.78 -21.96 14.82
CA PRO A 112 9.44 -21.73 15.35
C PRO A 112 8.89 -22.90 16.21
N TYR A 113 9.26 -24.13 15.89
CA TYR A 113 8.80 -25.33 16.62
C TYR A 113 9.41 -25.44 18.02
N ASP A 114 10.61 -24.91 18.24
CA ASP A 114 11.29 -24.89 19.53
C ASP A 114 10.93 -23.65 20.34
N ASN A 115 10.45 -22.57 19.70
CA ASN A 115 10.16 -21.26 20.28
C ASN A 115 8.63 -20.94 20.21
N ARG A 116 7.81 -21.93 20.52
CA ARG A 116 6.33 -21.83 20.39
C ARG A 116 5.71 -20.71 21.21
N GLN A 117 6.22 -20.48 22.43
CA GLN A 117 5.68 -19.42 23.27
C GLN A 117 6.02 -18.05 22.70
N GLU A 118 7.25 -17.86 22.23
CA GLU A 118 7.70 -16.61 21.61
C GLU A 118 6.86 -16.29 20.35
N ILE A 119 6.62 -17.28 19.48
CA ILE A 119 5.74 -17.12 18.30
C ILE A 119 4.33 -16.72 18.72
N THR A 120 3.79 -17.36 19.77
CA THR A 120 2.45 -17.04 20.28
C THR A 120 2.42 -15.63 20.87
N ASP A 121 3.48 -15.24 21.59
CA ASP A 121 3.63 -13.89 22.16
C ASP A 121 3.72 -12.82 21.05
N PHE A 122 4.43 -13.09 19.93
CA PHE A 122 4.46 -12.17 18.78
C PHE A 122 3.08 -11.97 18.18
N CYS A 123 2.32 -13.07 17.97
CA CYS A 123 0.95 -12.98 17.50
C CYS A 123 0.08 -12.16 18.45
N LYS A 124 0.23 -12.37 19.77
CA LYS A 124 -0.52 -11.65 20.77
C LYS A 124 -0.18 -10.16 20.78
N ILE A 125 1.11 -9.81 20.76
CA ILE A 125 1.59 -8.42 20.71
C ILE A 125 0.99 -7.69 19.51
N PHE A 126 1.09 -8.25 18.32
CA PHE A 126 0.53 -7.64 17.11
C PHE A 126 -0.98 -7.45 17.24
N CYS A 127 -1.71 -8.50 17.60
CA CYS A 127 -3.17 -8.44 17.69
C CYS A 127 -3.65 -7.50 18.80
N ASP A 128 -2.98 -7.45 19.96
CA ASP A 128 -3.29 -6.50 21.03
C ASP A 128 -3.18 -5.06 20.51
N ARG A 129 -2.07 -4.70 19.86
CA ARG A 129 -1.83 -3.35 19.33
C ARG A 129 -2.84 -2.94 18.27
N VAL A 130 -3.14 -3.85 17.35
CA VAL A 130 -4.12 -3.61 16.29
C VAL A 130 -5.54 -3.48 16.85
N SER A 131 -5.89 -4.32 17.84
CA SER A 131 -7.19 -4.25 18.52
C SER A 131 -7.33 -2.97 19.35
N GLU A 132 -6.28 -2.52 20.04
CA GLU A 132 -6.24 -1.24 20.77
C GLU A 132 -6.44 -0.04 19.84
N ALA A 133 -5.99 -0.13 18.59
CA ALA A 133 -6.23 0.87 17.56
C ALA A 133 -7.64 0.82 16.94
N GLY A 134 -8.49 -0.14 17.38
CA GLY A 134 -9.89 -0.23 16.99
C GLY A 134 -10.18 -1.12 15.78
N TYR A 135 -9.17 -1.81 15.23
CA TYR A 135 -9.38 -2.70 14.10
C TYR A 135 -9.72 -4.14 14.53
N LYS A 136 -10.54 -4.82 13.72
CA LYS A 136 -10.65 -6.28 13.78
C LYS A 136 -9.28 -6.87 13.46
N THR A 137 -8.90 -7.94 14.14
CA THR A 137 -7.59 -8.56 13.93
C THR A 137 -7.62 -10.07 14.19
N GLY A 138 -6.66 -10.75 13.64
CA GLY A 138 -6.44 -12.17 13.80
C GLY A 138 -5.11 -12.61 13.20
N VAL A 139 -4.88 -13.91 13.25
CA VAL A 139 -3.63 -14.53 12.81
C VAL A 139 -3.89 -15.47 11.64
N TYR A 140 -3.12 -15.26 10.54
CA TYR A 140 -2.97 -16.26 9.50
C TYR A 140 -1.85 -17.22 9.87
N ALA A 141 -2.16 -18.50 9.73
CA ALA A 141 -1.15 -19.55 9.78
C ALA A 141 -1.65 -20.82 9.07
N SER A 142 -0.71 -21.65 8.63
CA SER A 142 -1.02 -22.99 8.13
C SER A 142 -1.59 -23.86 9.25
N LYS A 143 -2.37 -24.88 8.88
CA LYS A 143 -2.89 -25.87 9.85
C LYS A 143 -1.77 -26.50 10.69
N ASN A 144 -0.61 -26.74 10.08
CA ASN A 144 0.55 -27.27 10.80
C ASN A 144 1.08 -26.29 11.87
N TYR A 145 1.11 -24.99 11.57
CA TYR A 145 1.51 -23.98 12.55
C TYR A 145 0.50 -23.87 13.69
N TRP A 146 -0.81 -23.90 13.41
CA TRP A 146 -1.85 -23.92 14.41
C TRP A 146 -1.76 -25.13 15.36
N ASP A 147 -1.37 -26.30 14.82
CA ASP A 147 -1.26 -27.53 15.64
C ASP A 147 0.07 -27.63 16.41
N SER A 148 1.15 -27.12 15.83
CA SER A 148 2.51 -27.46 16.28
C SER A 148 3.36 -26.29 16.74
N VAL A 149 3.00 -25.07 16.39
CA VAL A 149 3.80 -23.86 16.64
C VAL A 149 3.06 -22.86 17.53
N ILE A 150 1.76 -22.66 17.33
CA ILE A 150 0.97 -21.66 18.03
C ILE A 150 0.20 -22.33 19.19
N TYR A 151 0.14 -21.68 20.34
CA TYR A 151 -0.78 -22.02 21.42
C TYR A 151 -2.11 -21.31 21.19
N ALA A 152 -3.00 -21.94 20.40
CA ALA A 152 -4.26 -21.35 19.95
C ALA A 152 -5.19 -20.91 21.10
N ASP A 153 -5.14 -21.59 22.25
CA ASP A 153 -5.90 -21.24 23.44
C ASP A 153 -5.51 -19.87 24.03
N GLN A 154 -4.28 -19.42 23.84
CA GLN A 154 -3.81 -18.10 24.25
C GLN A 154 -4.24 -16.98 23.30
N LEU A 155 -4.73 -17.31 22.10
CA LEU A 155 -5.17 -16.38 21.05
C LEU A 155 -6.70 -16.39 20.85
N SER A 156 -7.45 -16.95 21.78
CA SER A 156 -8.90 -17.15 21.67
C SER A 156 -9.73 -15.84 21.57
N ASN A 157 -9.12 -14.70 21.82
CA ASN A 157 -9.74 -13.37 21.67
C ASN A 157 -9.61 -12.79 20.26
N TYR A 158 -8.85 -13.43 19.38
CA TYR A 158 -8.58 -12.96 18.03
C TYR A 158 -9.12 -13.94 17.00
N GLU A 159 -9.31 -13.45 15.80
CA GLU A 159 -9.84 -14.25 14.69
C GLU A 159 -8.79 -15.19 14.11
N VAL A 160 -9.24 -16.28 13.53
CA VAL A 160 -8.39 -17.27 12.86
C VAL A 160 -8.53 -17.11 11.34
N TRP A 161 -7.39 -16.96 10.67
CA TRP A 161 -7.26 -17.15 9.24
C TRP A 161 -6.46 -18.44 9.00
N LEU A 162 -7.15 -19.48 8.61
CA LEU A 162 -6.57 -20.80 8.43
C LEU A 162 -6.08 -21.00 7.00
N ALA A 163 -4.83 -21.43 6.79
CA ALA A 163 -4.41 -22.03 5.53
C ALA A 163 -4.42 -23.56 5.66
N HIS A 164 -5.29 -24.20 4.88
CA HIS A 164 -5.35 -25.65 4.78
C HIS A 164 -5.93 -26.07 3.43
N TRP A 165 -5.06 -26.48 2.54
CA TRP A 165 -5.39 -26.77 1.15
C TRP A 165 -5.76 -28.21 0.90
N SER A 166 -6.38 -28.47 -0.24
CA SER A 166 -6.75 -29.82 -0.71
C SER A 166 -7.75 -30.55 0.18
N ILE A 167 -8.58 -29.82 0.92
CA ILE A 167 -9.71 -30.34 1.70
C ILE A 167 -11.00 -29.62 1.29
N SER A 168 -12.16 -30.20 1.59
CA SER A 168 -13.47 -29.67 1.18
C SER A 168 -14.07 -28.67 2.15
N GLU A 169 -13.62 -28.68 3.40
CA GLU A 169 -14.10 -27.81 4.48
C GLU A 169 -12.95 -27.49 5.44
N PRO A 170 -12.97 -26.36 6.14
CA PRO A 170 -11.91 -26.01 7.09
C PRO A 170 -11.83 -27.03 8.23
N SER A 171 -10.61 -27.37 8.61
CA SER A 171 -10.33 -28.41 9.61
C SER A 171 -10.37 -27.90 11.05
N MET A 172 -10.65 -26.61 11.25
CA MET A 172 -10.88 -25.98 12.55
C MET A 172 -11.79 -24.77 12.36
N ASP A 173 -12.38 -24.27 13.44
CA ASP A 173 -13.17 -23.04 13.39
C ASP A 173 -12.27 -21.85 12.99
N CYS A 174 -12.71 -21.10 11.99
CA CYS A 174 -12.00 -19.94 11.47
C CYS A 174 -12.97 -18.94 10.86
N LEU A 175 -12.60 -17.66 10.86
CA LEU A 175 -13.33 -16.62 10.16
C LEU A 175 -12.97 -16.58 8.67
N LEU A 176 -11.70 -16.84 8.35
CA LEU A 176 -11.18 -16.84 7.00
C LEU A 176 -10.40 -18.15 6.75
N TRP A 177 -10.68 -18.78 5.62
CA TRP A 177 -10.03 -20.04 5.23
C TRP A 177 -9.42 -19.93 3.84
N GLN A 178 -8.09 -19.93 3.77
CA GLN A 178 -7.34 -20.05 2.52
C GLN A 178 -7.33 -21.54 2.12
N TYR A 179 -8.04 -21.86 1.04
CA TYR A 179 -8.24 -23.24 0.61
C TYR A 179 -7.36 -23.66 -0.56
N THR A 180 -6.72 -22.70 -1.25
CA THR A 180 -5.74 -22.93 -2.32
C THR A 180 -4.87 -21.70 -2.55
N SER A 181 -3.67 -21.93 -3.03
CA SER A 181 -2.74 -20.89 -3.54
C SER A 181 -2.53 -21.00 -5.06
N ASP A 182 -3.46 -21.64 -5.75
CA ASP A 182 -3.33 -21.94 -7.19
C ASP A 182 -4.64 -21.61 -7.92
N GLY A 183 -5.30 -20.52 -7.48
CA GLY A 183 -6.50 -20.00 -8.11
C GLY A 183 -6.21 -19.08 -9.29
N GLU A 184 -7.22 -18.87 -10.12
CA GLU A 184 -7.21 -17.90 -11.20
C GLU A 184 -8.41 -16.96 -11.03
N VAL A 185 -8.18 -15.63 -11.12
CA VAL A 185 -9.23 -14.62 -11.02
C VAL A 185 -9.08 -13.64 -12.17
N ALA A 186 -10.17 -13.43 -12.89
CA ALA A 186 -10.16 -12.45 -13.98
C ALA A 186 -9.82 -11.05 -13.45
N GLY A 187 -8.90 -10.36 -14.10
CA GLY A 187 -8.37 -9.05 -13.67
C GLY A 187 -7.08 -9.14 -12.86
N VAL A 188 -6.73 -10.31 -12.32
CA VAL A 188 -5.45 -10.53 -11.64
C VAL A 188 -4.46 -11.14 -12.63
N PRO A 189 -3.31 -10.47 -12.92
CA PRO A 189 -2.36 -10.96 -13.93
C PRO A 189 -1.66 -12.26 -13.56
N SER A 190 -1.51 -12.55 -12.26
CA SER A 190 -0.92 -13.79 -11.78
C SER A 190 -1.80 -14.99 -12.13
N SER A 191 -1.19 -16.06 -12.62
CA SER A 191 -1.86 -17.36 -12.80
C SER A 191 -1.99 -18.15 -11.48
N ARG A 192 -1.53 -17.58 -10.38
CA ARG A 192 -1.62 -18.18 -9.05
C ARG A 192 -2.10 -17.12 -8.07
N VAL A 193 -3.34 -17.30 -7.61
CA VAL A 193 -4.01 -16.39 -6.67
C VAL A 193 -4.43 -17.20 -5.45
N ASP A 194 -4.15 -16.67 -4.28
CA ASP A 194 -4.58 -17.24 -3.03
C ASP A 194 -6.08 -17.00 -2.85
N MET A 195 -6.85 -18.10 -2.71
CA MET A 195 -8.30 -18.08 -2.65
C MET A 195 -8.79 -18.45 -1.27
N ASN A 196 -9.74 -17.67 -0.78
CA ASN A 196 -10.27 -17.80 0.56
C ASN A 196 -11.80 -17.87 0.58
N TYR A 197 -12.34 -18.41 1.67
CA TYR A 197 -13.73 -18.23 2.08
C TYR A 197 -13.80 -17.46 3.39
N TRP A 198 -14.58 -16.39 3.38
CA TRP A 198 -14.96 -15.65 4.58
C TRP A 198 -16.28 -16.20 5.14
N TYR A 199 -16.35 -16.51 6.42
CA TYR A 199 -17.49 -17.13 7.08
C TYR A 199 -18.28 -16.17 7.98
N GLY A 200 -17.84 -14.92 8.13
CA GLY A 200 -18.57 -13.86 8.84
C GLY A 200 -19.59 -13.14 7.96
N GLU A 201 -20.27 -12.17 8.55
CA GLU A 201 -20.99 -11.18 7.75
C GLU A 201 -19.97 -10.32 6.99
N LEU A 202 -20.24 -10.07 5.71
CA LEU A 202 -19.42 -9.18 4.92
C LEU A 202 -19.94 -7.75 5.13
N PRO A 203 -19.12 -6.82 5.66
CA PRO A 203 -19.54 -5.44 5.83
C PRO A 203 -19.90 -4.81 4.48
N GLU A 204 -21.00 -4.06 4.45
CA GLU A 204 -21.29 -3.19 3.32
C GLU A 204 -20.34 -2.00 3.36
N VAL A 205 -19.75 -1.66 2.22
CA VAL A 205 -18.92 -0.45 2.03
C VAL A 205 -19.58 0.39 0.94
N ASP A 206 -19.77 1.65 1.24
CA ASP A 206 -20.24 2.60 0.25
C ASP A 206 -19.08 2.83 -0.74
N GLY A 207 -19.26 2.36 -1.97
CA GLY A 207 -18.35 2.71 -3.06
C GLY A 207 -18.45 4.22 -3.32
N GLY A 208 -17.32 4.88 -3.51
CA GLY A 208 -17.33 6.28 -3.94
C GLY A 208 -18.24 6.42 -5.16
N SER A 209 -19.27 7.25 -5.04
CA SER A 209 -20.27 7.42 -6.10
C SER A 209 -19.62 8.05 -7.32
N ASP A 210 -19.56 7.32 -8.42
CA ASP A 210 -19.44 7.93 -9.73
C ASP A 210 -20.65 8.88 -9.89
N SER A 211 -20.41 10.18 -9.72
CA SER A 211 -21.41 11.20 -10.00
C SER A 211 -21.56 11.37 -11.51
N ASP A 212 -22.29 10.44 -12.13
CA ASP A 212 -22.86 10.68 -13.47
C ASP A 212 -24.24 10.06 -13.57
N SER A 213 -25.26 10.82 -13.16
CA SER A 213 -26.60 10.81 -13.76
C SER A 213 -27.45 11.94 -13.21
N ASN A 214 -27.60 12.93 -14.07
CA ASN A 214 -28.64 13.95 -14.08
C ASN A 214 -30.05 13.33 -13.98
N SER A 215 -30.88 13.73 -13.01
CA SER A 215 -32.18 14.38 -13.20
C SER A 215 -33.13 14.19 -12.01
N GLY A 216 -33.67 15.32 -11.53
CA GLY A 216 -35.10 15.40 -11.13
C GLY A 216 -35.41 15.56 -9.65
N ASP A 217 -35.34 16.80 -9.21
CA ASP A 217 -36.35 17.50 -8.40
C ASP A 217 -37.14 16.74 -7.30
N CYS A 218 -36.94 17.15 -6.05
CA CYS A 218 -37.90 17.69 -5.08
C CYS A 218 -37.35 17.79 -3.65
N GLY A 219 -37.13 19.00 -3.22
CA GLY A 219 -37.50 19.70 -1.99
C GLY A 219 -37.46 19.03 -0.63
N GLY A 220 -36.66 19.62 0.28
CA GLY A 220 -37.02 19.63 1.68
C GLY A 220 -35.84 19.46 2.67
N ASP A 221 -35.52 20.61 3.28
CA ASP A 221 -34.86 20.80 4.56
C ASP A 221 -33.30 20.70 4.61
N GLU A 222 -32.74 21.90 4.58
CA GLU A 222 -31.33 22.20 4.84
C GLU A 222 -31.02 21.94 6.32
N GLU A 223 -30.16 20.96 6.62
CA GLU A 223 -29.25 21.03 7.76
C GLU A 223 -27.89 21.46 7.24
N ASP A 224 -27.46 22.62 7.72
CA ASP A 224 -26.20 23.31 7.43
C ASP A 224 -25.02 22.41 7.87
N THR A 225 -24.48 21.57 6.97
CA THR A 225 -23.13 21.05 7.12
C THR A 225 -22.21 22.01 6.39
N GLU A 226 -21.38 22.74 7.13
CA GLU A 226 -20.33 23.58 6.56
C GLU A 226 -19.50 22.71 5.61
N ASP A 227 -19.59 23.02 4.32
CA ASP A 227 -18.70 22.49 3.27
C ASP A 227 -17.28 22.98 3.61
N VAL A 228 -16.45 22.12 4.16
CA VAL A 228 -15.03 22.39 4.38
C VAL A 228 -14.36 22.22 3.02
N GLY A 229 -14.51 23.22 2.16
CA GLY A 229 -13.87 23.24 0.85
C GLY A 229 -12.35 23.20 0.99
N TYR A 230 -11.74 22.11 0.53
CA TYR A 230 -10.30 22.01 0.42
C TYR A 230 -9.79 22.89 -0.72
N SER A 231 -8.63 23.54 -0.48
CA SER A 231 -8.04 24.46 -1.48
C SER A 231 -7.40 23.70 -2.64
N TYR A 232 -7.09 22.41 -2.43
CA TYR A 232 -6.39 21.56 -3.42
C TYR A 232 -7.02 20.18 -3.51
N SER A 233 -6.83 19.54 -4.66
CA SER A 233 -7.41 18.24 -5.02
C SER A 233 -6.33 17.21 -5.37
N VAL A 234 -6.69 15.93 -5.38
CA VAL A 234 -5.82 14.86 -5.89
C VAL A 234 -5.44 15.16 -7.34
N GLY A 235 -4.16 15.07 -7.63
CA GLY A 235 -3.57 15.39 -8.94
C GLY A 235 -2.94 16.78 -9.02
N ASP A 236 -3.23 17.69 -8.06
CA ASP A 236 -2.60 19.00 -8.04
C ASP A 236 -1.13 18.88 -7.66
N THR A 237 -0.28 19.58 -8.40
CA THR A 237 1.14 19.71 -8.06
C THR A 237 1.34 20.99 -7.24
N VAL A 238 1.93 20.86 -6.05
CA VAL A 238 2.11 21.96 -5.11
C VAL A 238 3.56 22.09 -4.68
N ASN A 239 3.95 23.33 -4.38
CA ASN A 239 5.21 23.62 -3.70
C ASN A 239 4.94 23.75 -2.20
N TYR A 240 5.77 23.14 -1.37
CA TYR A 240 5.61 23.13 0.09
C TYR A 240 6.95 23.25 0.81
N ASP A 241 6.94 23.75 2.02
CA ASP A 241 8.16 23.96 2.84
C ASP A 241 8.15 23.15 4.14
N THR A 242 7.06 22.50 4.44
CA THR A 242 6.83 21.76 5.69
C THR A 242 6.05 20.49 5.39
N ILE A 243 6.40 19.38 6.05
CA ILE A 243 5.66 18.12 6.00
C ILE A 243 5.42 17.57 7.40
N TYR A 244 4.49 16.63 7.51
CA TYR A 244 4.16 15.89 8.72
C TYR A 244 4.24 14.39 8.44
N VAL A 245 4.52 13.60 9.48
CA VAL A 245 4.61 12.14 9.36
C VAL A 245 3.25 11.46 9.17
N SER A 246 2.15 12.13 9.54
CA SER A 246 0.79 11.63 9.39
C SER A 246 -0.21 12.76 9.20
N SER A 247 -1.42 12.39 8.74
CA SER A 247 -2.54 13.33 8.57
C SER A 247 -2.98 14.03 9.87
N THR A 248 -2.63 13.44 11.03
CA THR A 248 -2.98 13.95 12.36
C THR A 248 -1.80 14.49 13.16
N SER A 249 -0.56 14.34 12.69
CA SER A 249 0.65 14.74 13.40
C SER A 249 0.69 16.24 13.66
N GLU A 250 1.18 16.62 14.86
CA GLU A 250 1.47 18.01 15.23
C GLU A 250 2.96 18.36 15.03
N GLU A 251 3.81 17.37 14.89
CA GLU A 251 5.25 17.56 14.73
C GLU A 251 5.59 17.84 13.27
N ALA A 252 5.99 19.08 13.01
CA ALA A 252 6.40 19.55 11.69
C ALA A 252 7.84 19.12 11.39
N LEU A 253 8.07 18.62 10.20
CA LEU A 253 9.37 18.22 9.69
C LEU A 253 9.77 19.10 8.49
N LYS A 254 11.07 19.18 8.26
CA LYS A 254 11.58 19.82 7.05
C LYS A 254 11.57 18.79 5.91
N PRO A 255 10.92 19.09 4.78
CA PRO A 255 10.87 18.18 3.67
C PRO A 255 12.24 18.03 2.99
N THR A 256 12.47 16.86 2.41
CA THR A 256 13.62 16.61 1.53
C THR A 256 13.38 17.22 0.14
N TYR A 257 12.14 17.18 -0.32
CA TYR A 257 11.67 17.78 -1.57
C TYR A 257 10.68 18.88 -1.25
N THR A 258 10.61 19.91 -2.05
CA THR A 258 9.74 21.08 -1.83
C THR A 258 8.64 21.21 -2.88
N THR A 259 8.50 20.25 -3.76
CA THR A 259 7.46 20.15 -4.78
C THR A 259 7.02 18.69 -4.86
N GLY A 260 5.72 18.45 -5.00
CA GLY A 260 5.14 17.13 -5.15
C GLY A 260 3.68 17.19 -5.55
N THR A 261 3.13 16.05 -5.93
CA THR A 261 1.74 15.91 -6.35
C THR A 261 0.89 15.45 -5.16
N ILE A 262 -0.27 16.05 -4.97
CA ILE A 262 -1.25 15.57 -4.00
C ILE A 262 -1.84 14.27 -4.54
N THR A 263 -1.59 13.19 -3.82
CA THR A 263 -2.06 11.85 -4.20
C THR A 263 -3.27 11.42 -3.39
N ARG A 264 -3.56 12.13 -2.30
CA ARG A 264 -4.70 11.85 -1.44
C ARG A 264 -5.14 13.08 -0.65
N VAL A 265 -6.47 13.20 -0.44
CA VAL A 265 -7.08 14.16 0.49
C VAL A 265 -7.89 13.39 1.54
N VAL A 266 -7.66 13.66 2.82
CA VAL A 266 -8.37 13.04 3.95
C VAL A 266 -9.26 14.07 4.62
N ASP A 267 -10.56 13.86 4.55
CA ASP A 267 -11.56 14.77 5.07
C ASP A 267 -11.45 14.91 6.60
N GLY A 268 -11.54 16.16 7.08
CA GLY A 268 -11.47 16.50 8.50
C GLY A 268 -10.09 16.30 9.15
N ALA A 269 -9.07 15.88 8.41
CA ALA A 269 -7.73 15.71 8.93
C ALA A 269 -7.02 17.07 9.15
N ARG A 270 -6.11 17.11 10.15
CA ARG A 270 -5.27 18.30 10.42
C ARG A 270 -4.35 18.64 9.24
N ASN A 271 -3.77 17.60 8.62
CA ASN A 271 -2.91 17.68 7.46
C ASN A 271 -3.55 16.86 6.34
N PRO A 272 -4.49 17.41 5.57
CA PRO A 272 -5.38 16.63 4.73
C PRO A 272 -4.71 16.06 3.47
N TYR A 273 -3.60 16.63 3.01
CA TYR A 273 -3.02 16.27 1.72
C TYR A 273 -1.81 15.35 1.87
N LEU A 274 -1.86 14.17 1.27
CA LEU A 274 -0.71 13.27 1.13
C LEU A 274 0.05 13.62 -0.15
N ILE A 275 1.36 13.72 -0.04
CA ILE A 275 2.26 14.05 -1.17
C ILE A 275 2.97 12.79 -1.65
N ASP A 276 2.97 12.58 -2.98
CA ASP A 276 3.74 11.56 -3.72
C ASP A 276 3.64 10.16 -3.07
N ASP A 277 2.43 9.73 -2.69
CA ASP A 277 2.12 8.42 -2.08
C ASP A 277 2.96 8.04 -0.85
N GLY A 278 3.46 9.04 -0.11
CA GLY A 278 4.21 8.78 1.13
C GLY A 278 5.40 9.69 1.39
N ALA A 279 5.61 10.73 0.59
CA ALA A 279 6.65 11.73 0.88
C ALA A 279 6.38 12.51 2.17
N GLY A 280 5.10 12.60 2.56
CA GLY A 280 4.63 13.22 3.81
C GLY A 280 3.23 13.80 3.66
N TRP A 281 2.69 14.27 4.76
CA TRP A 281 1.40 14.94 4.84
C TRP A 281 1.59 16.45 4.95
N ILE A 282 0.73 17.22 4.29
CA ILE A 282 0.73 18.69 4.37
C ILE A 282 -0.69 19.24 4.56
N ASN A 283 -0.79 20.50 4.93
CA ASN A 283 -2.02 21.28 4.96
C ASN A 283 -1.83 22.59 4.19
N ASP A 284 -2.87 23.40 4.07
CA ASP A 284 -2.84 24.65 3.32
C ASP A 284 -1.71 25.60 3.78
N ASP A 285 -1.37 25.60 5.08
CA ASP A 285 -0.32 26.44 5.64
C ASP A 285 1.09 26.03 5.19
N CYS A 286 1.26 24.79 4.74
CA CYS A 286 2.54 24.26 4.25
C CYS A 286 2.79 24.62 2.78
N ILE A 287 1.74 24.96 2.03
CA ILE A 287 1.81 25.17 0.59
C ILE A 287 2.27 26.59 0.29
N THR A 288 3.36 26.68 -0.45
CA THR A 288 4.00 27.96 -0.83
C THR A 288 3.69 28.38 -2.26
N GLY A 289 3.05 27.50 -3.06
CA GLY A 289 2.60 27.78 -4.44
C GLY A 289 2.20 26.48 -5.14
N GLY A 290 1.46 26.61 -6.24
CA GLY A 290 0.92 25.47 -7.02
C GLY A 290 -0.60 25.46 -7.03
N GLY A 291 -1.20 24.64 -7.87
CA GLY A 291 -2.63 24.57 -8.14
C GLY A 291 -2.91 24.78 -9.61
N SER A 292 -3.83 24.02 -10.18
CA SER A 292 -4.22 24.14 -11.58
C SER A 292 -4.94 25.48 -11.83
N ASP A 293 -4.21 26.48 -12.29
CA ASP A 293 -4.82 27.67 -12.90
C ASP A 293 -4.83 27.52 -14.42
N ASP A 294 -6.03 27.32 -14.96
CA ASP A 294 -6.32 27.58 -16.35
C ASP A 294 -6.25 29.10 -16.60
N SER A 295 -5.10 29.62 -16.99
CA SER A 295 -5.00 30.85 -17.81
C SER A 295 -3.58 31.09 -18.32
N ASP A 296 -3.42 30.82 -19.57
CA ASP A 296 -2.70 31.53 -20.65
C ASP A 296 -1.59 32.52 -20.25
N ASP A 297 -0.43 32.22 -20.89
CA ASP A 297 0.60 33.13 -21.39
C ASP A 297 1.79 33.49 -20.50
N SER A 298 2.88 32.99 -20.95
CA SER A 298 4.22 33.56 -21.15
C SER A 298 5.39 32.72 -20.63
N GLU A 299 6.16 32.32 -21.60
CA GLU A 299 7.43 31.65 -21.62
C GLU A 299 8.47 32.20 -20.61
N GLU A 300 9.09 31.29 -19.83
CA GLU A 300 10.56 31.26 -19.71
C GLU A 300 11.03 29.80 -19.65
N SER A 301 11.41 29.28 -20.79
CA SER A 301 12.09 27.99 -20.92
C SER A 301 13.50 28.12 -20.34
N SER A 302 13.77 27.42 -19.24
CA SER A 302 15.14 27.01 -18.95
C SER A 302 15.47 25.82 -19.86
N ASP A 303 16.15 26.11 -20.93
CA ASP A 303 16.68 25.16 -21.93
C ASP A 303 17.65 24.18 -21.24
N CYS A 304 17.16 23.01 -20.85
CA CYS A 304 17.96 21.85 -20.46
C CYS A 304 18.11 20.91 -21.67
N GLY A 305 18.88 21.30 -22.66
CA GLY A 305 19.43 20.38 -23.67
C GLY A 305 18.46 19.58 -24.52
N GLY A 306 17.17 19.93 -24.62
CA GLY A 306 16.23 19.33 -25.57
C GLY A 306 15.79 17.90 -25.23
N ILE A 307 16.02 17.38 -24.01
CA ILE A 307 15.58 16.05 -23.57
C ILE A 307 14.20 16.19 -22.91
N SER A 308 13.30 15.28 -23.25
CA SER A 308 11.91 15.23 -22.77
C SER A 308 11.54 13.82 -22.29
N VAL A 309 10.47 13.71 -21.50
CA VAL A 309 9.90 12.40 -21.13
C VAL A 309 9.45 11.66 -22.39
N GLY A 310 9.84 10.39 -22.50
CA GLY A 310 9.62 9.55 -23.68
C GLY A 310 10.80 9.49 -24.64
N ASP A 311 11.81 10.36 -24.47
CA ASP A 311 13.02 10.33 -25.28
C ASP A 311 13.93 9.16 -24.91
N THR A 312 14.71 8.72 -25.88
CA THR A 312 15.77 7.73 -25.64
C THR A 312 17.12 8.44 -25.55
N VAL A 313 17.81 8.18 -24.44
CA VAL A 313 19.10 8.83 -24.16
C VAL A 313 20.19 7.81 -23.89
N ARG A 314 21.42 8.18 -24.20
CA ARG A 314 22.64 7.51 -23.72
C ARG A 314 23.07 8.18 -22.42
N PHE A 315 23.27 7.38 -21.36
CA PHE A 315 23.81 7.87 -20.10
C PHE A 315 25.35 7.71 -20.10
N ASN A 316 26.03 8.82 -19.88
CA ASN A 316 27.50 8.91 -19.89
C ASN A 316 28.11 9.13 -18.50
N GLY A 317 27.28 9.23 -17.46
CA GLY A 317 27.71 9.37 -16.06
C GLY A 317 28.18 8.07 -15.42
N ASP A 318 28.71 8.16 -14.23
CA ASP A 318 29.15 7.03 -13.39
C ASP A 318 28.49 7.00 -12.01
N THR A 319 27.62 7.98 -11.71
CA THR A 319 26.88 8.09 -10.46
C THR A 319 25.39 8.31 -10.73
N ASP A 320 24.56 7.91 -9.75
CA ASP A 320 23.17 8.33 -9.71
C ASP A 320 23.04 9.81 -9.31
N TYR A 321 21.79 10.32 -9.32
CA TYR A 321 21.50 11.71 -8.97
C TYR A 321 21.94 12.11 -7.56
N ASN A 322 22.09 11.14 -6.65
CA ASN A 322 22.53 11.33 -5.27
C ASN A 322 24.06 11.15 -5.09
N GLY A 323 24.81 10.93 -6.19
CA GLY A 323 26.24 10.75 -6.17
C GLY A 323 26.70 9.33 -5.80
N THR A 324 25.80 8.35 -5.79
CA THR A 324 26.14 6.95 -5.57
C THR A 324 26.66 6.33 -6.86
N ALA A 325 27.83 5.67 -6.81
CA ALA A 325 28.41 5.04 -7.99
C ALA A 325 27.50 3.94 -8.53
N ILE A 326 27.13 4.06 -9.80
CA ILE A 326 26.37 3.05 -10.54
C ILE A 326 27.26 2.35 -11.56
N LYS A 327 27.05 1.03 -11.71
CA LYS A 327 27.72 0.30 -12.79
C LYS A 327 26.99 0.61 -14.10
N THR A 328 27.60 1.43 -14.92
CA THR A 328 27.15 1.63 -16.29
C THR A 328 27.27 0.32 -17.07
N TRP A 329 26.14 -0.24 -17.43
CA TRP A 329 26.08 -1.18 -18.53
C TRP A 329 25.97 -0.31 -19.79
N HIS A 330 26.98 -0.34 -20.64
CA HIS A 330 26.88 0.31 -21.95
C HIS A 330 25.73 -0.34 -22.70
N ASN A 331 24.61 0.34 -22.73
CA ASN A 331 23.46 -0.07 -23.50
C ASN A 331 23.45 0.70 -24.81
N ASP A 332 23.88 0.05 -25.89
CA ASP A 332 23.88 0.64 -27.23
C ASP A 332 22.48 1.04 -27.73
N SER A 333 21.43 0.51 -27.10
CA SER A 333 20.02 0.83 -27.39
C SER A 333 19.48 2.04 -26.63
N GLY A 334 20.27 2.61 -25.70
CA GLY A 334 19.87 3.74 -24.87
C GLY A 334 18.88 3.39 -23.74
N TYR A 335 18.50 4.41 -23.00
CA TYR A 335 17.52 4.37 -21.91
C TYR A 335 16.37 5.31 -22.22
N GLU A 336 15.16 4.92 -21.92
CA GLU A 336 13.98 5.77 -22.02
C GLU A 336 13.91 6.71 -20.80
N VAL A 337 13.67 8.00 -21.03
CA VAL A 337 13.40 8.98 -19.98
C VAL A 337 11.94 8.83 -19.56
N THR A 338 11.71 8.31 -18.37
CA THR A 338 10.35 8.08 -17.86
C THR A 338 9.84 9.18 -16.93
N GLN A 339 10.76 9.96 -16.34
CA GLN A 339 10.45 11.16 -15.59
C GLN A 339 11.54 12.19 -15.81
N LEU A 340 11.17 13.47 -15.81
CA LEU A 340 12.09 14.60 -15.93
C LEU A 340 11.64 15.70 -14.97
N ASP A 341 12.53 16.11 -14.08
CA ASP A 341 12.29 17.19 -13.13
C ASP A 341 13.56 18.03 -12.99
N GLY A 342 13.53 19.23 -13.58
CA GLY A 342 14.69 20.10 -13.67
C GLY A 342 15.88 19.39 -14.33
N ASP A 343 16.95 19.22 -13.59
CA ASP A 343 18.19 18.55 -14.03
C ASP A 343 18.21 17.04 -13.66
N ARG A 344 17.11 16.50 -13.13
CA ARG A 344 16.97 15.09 -12.74
C ARG A 344 16.13 14.33 -13.77
N ALA A 345 16.69 13.27 -14.34
CA ALA A 345 15.96 12.32 -15.18
C ALA A 345 15.89 10.93 -14.54
N VAL A 346 14.75 10.27 -14.63
CA VAL A 346 14.62 8.84 -14.33
C VAL A 346 14.73 8.08 -15.63
N LEU A 347 15.72 7.20 -15.70
CA LEU A 347 15.99 6.37 -16.85
C LEU A 347 15.46 4.95 -16.65
N SER A 348 14.84 4.40 -17.68
CA SER A 348 14.34 3.03 -17.72
C SER A 348 14.87 2.26 -18.90
N PHE A 349 14.98 0.93 -18.74
CA PHE A 349 15.34 0.02 -19.81
C PHE A 349 14.42 -1.21 -19.78
N ASN A 350 13.77 -1.51 -20.90
CA ASN A 350 12.77 -2.58 -21.03
C ASN A 350 11.67 -2.52 -19.95
N GLY A 351 11.18 -1.30 -19.65
CA GLY A 351 10.12 -1.09 -18.67
C GLY A 351 10.55 -1.19 -17.20
N SER A 352 11.85 -1.36 -16.92
CA SER A 352 12.39 -1.36 -15.56
C SER A 352 13.21 -0.10 -15.32
N VAL A 353 13.01 0.55 -14.17
CA VAL A 353 13.80 1.71 -13.77
C VAL A 353 15.26 1.30 -13.62
N PHE A 354 16.15 2.03 -14.28
CA PHE A 354 17.59 1.85 -14.19
C PHE A 354 18.18 2.71 -13.07
N ALA A 355 18.01 4.03 -13.14
CA ALA A 355 18.47 4.98 -12.13
C ALA A 355 17.82 6.35 -12.34
N ALA A 356 17.83 7.18 -11.29
CA ALA A 356 17.68 8.62 -11.43
C ALA A 356 19.08 9.23 -11.61
N VAL A 357 19.28 10.09 -12.61
CA VAL A 357 20.58 10.64 -13.00
C VAL A 357 20.47 12.13 -13.30
N ASN A 358 21.61 12.82 -13.40
CA ASN A 358 21.62 14.20 -13.88
C ASN A 358 21.42 14.24 -15.40
N VAL A 359 20.50 15.09 -15.87
CA VAL A 359 20.23 15.29 -17.32
C VAL A 359 21.49 15.70 -18.08
N GLY A 360 22.39 16.47 -17.45
CA GLY A 360 23.67 16.86 -18.05
C GLY A 360 24.59 15.70 -18.44
N ASP A 361 24.35 14.50 -17.85
CA ASP A 361 25.08 13.27 -18.16
C ASP A 361 24.37 12.43 -19.24
N CYS A 362 23.27 12.93 -19.81
CA CYS A 362 22.46 12.25 -20.81
C CYS A 362 22.67 12.89 -22.20
N GLU A 363 22.73 12.06 -23.21
CA GLU A 363 22.81 12.45 -24.64
C GLU A 363 21.67 11.82 -25.43
N LEU A 364 20.87 12.64 -26.10
CA LEU A 364 19.74 12.17 -26.92
C LEU A 364 20.26 11.28 -28.08
N ILE A 365 19.63 10.14 -28.33
CA ILE A 365 20.01 9.21 -29.40
C ILE A 365 18.85 8.83 -30.29
#